data_fc37a936d14aaef1afc898b46f4609c4
#
_entry.id   fc37a936d14aaef1afc898b46f4609c4
#
_cell.length_a   1.000
_cell.length_b   1.000
_cell.length_c   1.000
_cell.angle_alpha   90.00
_cell.angle_beta   90.00
_cell.angle_gamma   90.00
#
_symmetry.space_group_name_H-M   'P 1'
#
loop_
_entity.id
_entity.type
_entity.pdbx_description
1 polymer ?
#
loop_
_entity_poly.entity_id
_entity_poly.type
_entity_poly.pdbx_seq_one_letter_code
_entity_poly.pdbx_strand_id
1 'polypeptide(L)'
;ENKMVHQLDDLTKESEEKATEIFDILENISNNLQETEQKIDKITEVLNKNIKLFTTLSTKFSNIAIFKSALKNNNSILNDANKILAMLQTSGDSIIDTMDIMQYQDIHRQKIERVINVMRSLSNYTNNLLESKIDDKKRVSSAQHIQGDIHNELASEKEIETLLTKFGKKPFNAL
;
A
#
# COMPACT_ATOMS: atom_id res chain seq x y z
N GLU A 1 5.54 6.80 31.29
CA GLU A 1 5.05 7.11 29.93
C GLU A 1 5.08 5.87 29.05
N ASN A 2 4.02 5.66 28.30
CA ASN A 2 3.63 4.34 27.80
C ASN A 2 4.57 3.88 26.65
N LYS A 3 5.62 3.13 26.98
CA LYS A 3 6.60 2.57 26.04
C LYS A 3 5.92 1.88 24.84
N MET A 4 4.74 1.27 25.06
CA MET A 4 3.96 0.60 24.02
C MET A 4 3.36 1.60 23.01
N VAL A 5 2.92 2.79 23.47
CA VAL A 5 2.36 3.83 22.58
C VAL A 5 3.45 4.39 21.66
N HIS A 6 4.66 4.64 22.18
CA HIS A 6 5.81 5.06 21.37
C HIS A 6 6.20 3.99 20.34
N GLN A 7 6.24 2.73 20.73
CA GLN A 7 6.54 1.64 19.81
C GLN A 7 5.51 1.50 18.69
N LEU A 8 4.21 1.74 18.97
CA LEU A 8 3.17 1.73 17.96
C LEU A 8 3.26 2.95 17.03
N ASP A 9 3.58 4.12 17.55
CA ASP A 9 3.85 5.32 16.75
C ASP A 9 5.02 5.09 15.78
N ASP A 10 6.13 4.60 16.30
CA ASP A 10 7.34 4.31 15.49
C ASP A 10 7.02 3.29 14.40
N LEU A 11 6.30 2.20 14.75
CA LEU A 11 5.90 1.17 13.80
C LEU A 11 4.97 1.72 12.71
N THR A 12 4.04 2.60 13.09
CA THR A 12 3.11 3.21 12.14
C THR A 12 3.86 4.10 11.15
N LYS A 13 4.80 4.89 11.63
CA LYS A 13 5.64 5.76 10.79
C LYS A 13 6.54 4.94 9.85
N GLU A 14 7.20 3.91 10.37
CA GLU A 14 8.01 3.01 9.56
C GLU A 14 7.18 2.31 8.47
N SER A 15 5.96 1.88 8.81
CA SER A 15 5.02 1.29 7.84
C SER A 15 4.62 2.27 6.73
N GLU A 16 4.43 3.56 7.05
CA GLU A 16 4.11 4.60 6.07
C GLU A 16 5.29 4.88 5.14
N GLU A 17 6.51 4.97 5.69
CA GLU A 17 7.73 5.14 4.89
C GLU A 17 7.91 3.96 3.92
N LYS A 18 7.71 2.72 4.39
CA LYS A 18 7.81 1.52 3.54
C LYS A 18 6.71 1.43 2.51
N ALA A 19 5.50 1.85 2.82
CA ALA A 19 4.41 1.92 1.85
C ALA A 19 4.75 2.91 0.72
N THR A 20 5.30 4.07 1.04
CA THR A 20 5.73 5.07 0.05
C THR A 20 6.83 4.50 -0.86
N GLU A 21 7.86 3.85 -0.28
CA GLU A 21 8.91 3.19 -1.06
C GLU A 21 8.33 2.14 -2.03
N ILE A 22 7.33 1.36 -1.60
CA ILE A 22 6.69 0.36 -2.45
C ILE A 22 5.92 1.02 -3.59
N PHE A 23 5.19 2.11 -3.34
CA PHE A 23 4.50 2.87 -4.38
C PHE A 23 5.47 3.39 -5.44
N ASP A 24 6.60 3.97 -5.03
CA ASP A 24 7.63 4.47 -5.95
C ASP A 24 8.20 3.34 -6.82
N ILE A 25 8.42 2.16 -6.24
CA ILE A 25 8.88 0.98 -6.98
C ILE A 25 7.84 0.52 -7.99
N LEU A 26 6.56 0.43 -7.60
CA LEU A 26 5.48 0.01 -8.48
C LEU A 26 5.28 0.99 -9.64
N GLU A 27 5.38 2.30 -9.39
CA GLU A 27 5.32 3.33 -10.44
C GLU A 27 6.47 3.18 -11.42
N ASN A 28 7.70 2.96 -10.93
CA ASN A 28 8.86 2.71 -11.79
C ASN A 28 8.69 1.45 -12.64
N ILE A 29 8.15 0.35 -12.07
CA ILE A 29 7.88 -0.88 -12.82
C ILE A 29 6.82 -0.61 -13.89
N SER A 30 5.74 0.10 -13.55
CA SER A 30 4.69 0.48 -14.51
C SER A 30 5.24 1.26 -15.69
N ASN A 31 6.08 2.26 -15.44
CA ASN A 31 6.74 3.05 -16.49
C ASN A 31 7.63 2.18 -17.39
N ASN A 32 8.39 1.25 -16.80
CA ASN A 32 9.23 0.30 -17.56
C ASN A 32 8.40 -0.66 -18.43
N LEU A 33 7.25 -1.12 -17.93
CA LEU A 33 6.33 -1.95 -18.71
C LEU A 33 5.80 -1.17 -19.92
N GLN A 34 5.35 0.06 -19.71
CA GLN A 34 4.84 0.91 -20.80
C GLN A 34 5.91 1.21 -21.86
N GLU A 35 7.14 1.50 -21.44
CA GLU A 35 8.26 1.69 -22.38
C GLU A 35 8.56 0.41 -23.16
N THR A 36 8.49 -0.74 -22.49
CA THR A 36 8.73 -2.06 -23.11
C THR A 36 7.63 -2.38 -24.12
N GLU A 37 6.36 -2.11 -23.79
CA GLU A 37 5.22 -2.26 -24.70
C GLU A 37 5.42 -1.48 -25.99
N GLN A 38 5.80 -0.19 -25.89
CA GLN A 38 6.09 0.65 -27.04
C GLN A 38 7.24 0.10 -27.90
N LYS A 39 8.23 -0.52 -27.30
CA LYS A 39 9.36 -1.17 -28.04
C LYS A 39 8.88 -2.42 -28.78
N ILE A 40 8.05 -3.24 -28.15
CA ILE A 40 7.48 -4.43 -28.77
C ILE A 40 6.54 -4.07 -29.92
N ASP A 41 5.75 -3.00 -29.79
CA ASP A 41 4.91 -2.51 -30.87
C ASP A 41 5.73 -2.13 -32.11
N LYS A 42 6.86 -1.43 -31.94
CA LYS A 42 7.78 -1.11 -33.03
C LYS A 42 8.37 -2.36 -33.69
N ILE A 43 8.76 -3.36 -32.86
CA ILE A 43 9.25 -4.65 -33.36
C ILE A 43 8.16 -5.34 -34.18
N THR A 44 6.93 -5.36 -33.70
CA THR A 44 5.76 -5.95 -34.36
C THR A 44 5.49 -5.28 -35.71
N GLU A 45 5.59 -3.95 -35.77
CA GLU A 45 5.45 -3.21 -37.03
C GLU A 45 6.51 -3.64 -38.07
N VAL A 46 7.77 -3.74 -37.66
CA VAL A 46 8.88 -4.17 -38.53
C VAL A 46 8.67 -5.63 -38.98
N LEU A 47 8.27 -6.51 -38.08
CA LEU A 47 7.98 -7.92 -38.42
C LEU A 47 6.86 -8.03 -39.45
N ASN A 48 5.79 -7.25 -39.29
CA ASN A 48 4.68 -7.21 -40.25
C ASN A 48 5.15 -6.74 -41.66
N LYS A 49 6.03 -5.72 -41.73
CA LYS A 49 6.65 -5.29 -42.99
C LYS A 49 7.50 -6.40 -43.62
N ASN A 50 8.32 -7.07 -42.78
CA ASN A 50 9.15 -8.21 -43.24
C ASN A 50 8.29 -9.38 -43.74
N ILE A 51 7.22 -9.73 -43.03
CA ILE A 51 6.30 -10.81 -43.43
C ILE A 51 5.68 -10.49 -44.81
N LYS A 52 5.22 -9.28 -45.03
CA LYS A 52 4.69 -8.85 -46.35
C LYS A 52 5.75 -8.96 -47.45
N LEU A 53 6.98 -8.52 -47.16
CA LEU A 53 8.09 -8.63 -48.10
C LEU A 53 8.41 -10.09 -48.45
N PHE A 54 8.66 -10.94 -47.44
CA PHE A 54 9.00 -12.34 -47.63
C PHE A 54 7.85 -13.17 -48.25
N THR A 55 6.61 -12.82 -47.97
CA THR A 55 5.46 -13.40 -48.66
C THR A 55 5.52 -13.12 -50.15
N THR A 56 5.78 -11.87 -50.54
CA THR A 56 5.91 -11.49 -51.97
C THR A 56 7.09 -12.15 -52.63
N LEU A 57 8.26 -12.23 -51.95
CA LEU A 57 9.47 -12.86 -52.48
C LEU A 57 9.31 -14.39 -52.64
N SER A 58 8.71 -15.07 -51.66
CA SER A 58 8.48 -16.51 -51.70
C SER A 58 7.46 -16.92 -52.76
N THR A 59 6.54 -16.00 -53.13
CA THR A 59 5.59 -16.21 -54.22
C THR A 59 6.27 -16.04 -55.58
N LYS A 60 7.05 -14.93 -55.75
CA LYS A 60 7.75 -14.65 -57.02
C LYS A 60 8.94 -15.60 -57.31
N PHE A 61 9.61 -16.05 -56.26
CA PHE A 61 10.83 -16.87 -56.32
C PHE A 61 10.65 -18.15 -55.50
N SER A 62 9.69 -18.97 -55.91
CA SER A 62 9.27 -20.18 -55.16
C SER A 62 10.34 -21.24 -54.99
N ASN A 63 11.37 -21.25 -55.84
CA ASN A 63 12.53 -22.12 -55.78
C ASN A 63 13.62 -21.72 -54.77
N ILE A 64 13.54 -20.53 -54.19
CA ILE A 64 14.49 -20.03 -53.21
C ILE A 64 13.99 -20.34 -51.80
N ALA A 65 14.46 -21.43 -51.20
CA ALA A 65 13.99 -21.93 -49.91
C ALA A 65 14.21 -20.94 -48.75
N ILE A 66 15.24 -20.07 -48.83
CA ILE A 66 15.56 -19.09 -47.76
C ILE A 66 14.45 -18.10 -47.51
N PHE A 67 13.66 -17.70 -48.54
CA PHE A 67 12.54 -16.78 -48.35
C PHE A 67 11.40 -17.42 -47.56
N LYS A 68 11.14 -18.70 -47.79
CA LYS A 68 10.13 -19.45 -47.00
C LYS A 68 10.58 -19.64 -45.55
N SER A 69 11.88 -19.92 -45.34
CA SER A 69 12.44 -20.00 -43.99
C SER A 69 12.36 -18.67 -43.26
N ALA A 70 12.73 -17.54 -43.91
CA ALA A 70 12.63 -16.21 -43.34
C ALA A 70 11.18 -15.84 -42.99
N LEU A 71 10.22 -16.16 -43.86
CA LEU A 71 8.78 -15.94 -43.61
C LEU A 71 8.32 -16.70 -42.37
N LYS A 72 8.70 -18.01 -42.29
CA LYS A 72 8.37 -18.85 -41.13
C LYS A 72 8.95 -18.27 -39.82
N ASN A 73 10.22 -17.85 -39.84
CA ASN A 73 10.88 -17.28 -38.67
C ASN A 73 10.22 -15.96 -38.22
N ASN A 74 9.91 -15.03 -39.16
CA ASN A 74 9.25 -13.79 -38.82
C ASN A 74 7.85 -14.01 -38.24
N ASN A 75 7.09 -15.00 -38.76
CA ASN A 75 5.79 -15.35 -38.16
C ASN A 75 5.92 -15.92 -36.74
N SER A 76 6.97 -16.75 -36.50
CA SER A 76 7.23 -17.26 -35.14
C SER A 76 7.55 -16.15 -34.18
N ILE A 77 8.45 -15.24 -34.57
CA ILE A 77 8.84 -14.08 -33.72
C ILE A 77 7.66 -13.17 -33.47
N LEU A 78 6.79 -12.94 -34.50
CA LEU A 78 5.57 -12.14 -34.32
C LEU A 78 4.61 -12.76 -33.28
N ASN A 79 4.47 -14.10 -33.33
CA ASN A 79 3.65 -14.80 -32.32
C ASN A 79 4.24 -14.65 -30.91
N ASP A 80 5.56 -14.73 -30.79
CA ASP A 80 6.22 -14.54 -29.50
C ASP A 80 6.14 -13.10 -29.00
N ALA A 81 6.25 -12.10 -29.89
CA ALA A 81 6.03 -10.70 -29.57
C ALA A 81 4.61 -10.44 -29.04
N ASN A 82 3.59 -11.03 -29.66
CA ASN A 82 2.20 -10.92 -29.20
C ASN A 82 2.00 -11.58 -27.82
N LYS A 83 2.68 -12.69 -27.53
CA LYS A 83 2.65 -13.29 -26.18
C LYS A 83 3.30 -12.38 -25.16
N ILE A 84 4.42 -11.74 -25.49
CA ILE A 84 5.10 -10.79 -24.61
C ILE A 84 4.16 -9.62 -24.30
N LEU A 85 3.47 -9.05 -25.30
CA LEU A 85 2.48 -7.99 -25.07
C LEU A 85 1.39 -8.43 -24.08
N ALA A 86 0.83 -9.63 -24.25
CA ALA A 86 -0.16 -10.15 -23.32
C ALA A 86 0.39 -10.32 -21.89
N MET A 87 1.66 -10.73 -21.75
CA MET A 87 2.30 -10.82 -20.44
C MET A 87 2.54 -9.45 -19.81
N LEU A 88 2.92 -8.44 -20.60
CA LEU A 88 3.09 -7.06 -20.12
C LEU A 88 1.76 -6.49 -19.61
N GLN A 89 0.67 -6.70 -20.34
CA GLN A 89 -0.67 -6.28 -19.92
C GLN A 89 -1.07 -6.94 -18.60
N THR A 90 -0.92 -8.26 -18.49
CA THR A 90 -1.21 -8.99 -17.23
C THR A 90 -0.34 -8.48 -16.07
N SER A 91 0.92 -8.13 -16.32
CA SER A 91 1.81 -7.57 -15.31
C SER A 91 1.36 -6.16 -14.91
N GLY A 92 0.90 -5.36 -15.86
CA GLY A 92 0.32 -4.03 -15.60
C GLY A 92 -0.92 -4.11 -14.71
N ASP A 93 -1.85 -5.02 -15.02
CA ASP A 93 -3.03 -5.28 -14.20
C ASP A 93 -2.66 -5.69 -12.77
N SER A 94 -1.65 -6.57 -12.62
CA SER A 94 -1.16 -7.01 -11.32
C SER A 94 -0.54 -5.86 -10.49
N ILE A 95 0.08 -4.88 -11.14
CA ILE A 95 0.58 -3.68 -10.46
C ILE A 95 -0.58 -2.84 -9.95
N ILE A 96 -1.62 -2.63 -10.77
CA ILE A 96 -2.82 -1.88 -10.37
C ILE A 96 -3.48 -2.56 -9.17
N ASP A 97 -3.70 -3.87 -9.23
CA ASP A 97 -4.26 -4.65 -8.11
C ASP A 97 -3.39 -4.52 -6.84
N THR A 98 -2.07 -4.48 -6.99
CA THR A 98 -1.15 -4.31 -5.86
C THR A 98 -1.27 -2.90 -5.26
N MET A 99 -1.38 -1.87 -6.11
CA MET A 99 -1.61 -0.49 -5.66
C MET A 99 -2.95 -0.35 -4.89
N ASP A 100 -4.00 -1.02 -5.35
CA ASP A 100 -5.30 -1.04 -4.66
C ASP A 100 -5.19 -1.72 -3.28
N ILE A 101 -4.46 -2.82 -3.18
CA ILE A 101 -4.18 -3.48 -1.89
C ILE A 101 -3.38 -2.54 -0.97
N MET A 102 -2.43 -1.80 -1.50
CA MET A 102 -1.64 -0.82 -0.74
C MET A 102 -2.49 0.33 -0.21
N GLN A 103 -3.48 0.82 -0.96
CA GLN A 103 -4.45 1.81 -0.47
C GLN A 103 -5.25 1.28 0.73
N TYR A 104 -5.57 -0.02 0.75
CA TYR A 104 -6.22 -0.64 1.90
C TYR A 104 -5.34 -0.62 3.16
N GLN A 105 -4.03 -0.65 3.00
CA GLN A 105 -3.08 -0.54 4.10
C GLN A 105 -3.16 0.83 4.81
N ASP A 106 -3.46 1.91 4.06
CA ASP A 106 -3.68 3.24 4.65
C ASP A 106 -4.90 3.25 5.59
N ILE A 107 -5.97 2.53 5.25
CA ILE A 107 -7.13 2.36 6.14
C ILE A 107 -6.75 1.64 7.45
N HIS A 108 -5.85 0.65 7.37
CA HIS A 108 -5.33 -0.03 8.57
C HIS A 108 -4.49 0.90 9.42
N ARG A 109 -3.64 1.73 8.82
CA ARG A 109 -2.85 2.75 9.51
C ARG A 109 -3.75 3.72 10.29
N GLN A 110 -4.79 4.26 9.64
CA GLN A 110 -5.75 5.14 10.30
C GLN A 110 -6.46 4.48 11.49
N LYS A 111 -6.76 3.17 11.38
CA LYS A 111 -7.33 2.41 12.51
C LYS A 111 -6.35 2.27 13.66
N ILE A 112 -5.08 2.02 13.37
CA ILE A 112 -4.01 1.92 14.38
C ILE A 112 -3.83 3.27 15.08
N GLU A 113 -3.79 4.39 14.35
CA GLU A 113 -3.71 5.74 14.91
C GLU A 113 -4.87 6.03 15.88
N ARG A 114 -6.10 5.63 15.54
CA ARG A 114 -7.24 5.74 16.45
C ARG A 114 -7.03 4.92 17.72
N VAL A 115 -6.50 3.71 17.62
CA VAL A 115 -6.17 2.88 18.79
C VAL A 115 -5.11 3.55 19.65
N ILE A 116 -4.06 4.10 19.05
CA ILE A 116 -3.01 4.86 19.74
C ILE A 116 -3.60 6.03 20.51
N ASN A 117 -4.48 6.80 19.88
CA ASN A 117 -5.12 7.95 20.50
C ASN A 117 -6.03 7.56 21.68
N VAL A 118 -6.78 6.46 21.55
CA VAL A 118 -7.57 5.89 22.66
C VAL A 118 -6.66 5.46 23.81
N MET A 119 -5.52 4.79 23.53
CA MET A 119 -4.56 4.37 24.55
C MET A 119 -3.93 5.57 25.27
N ARG A 120 -3.58 6.65 24.54
CA ARG A 120 -3.08 7.90 25.15
C ARG A 120 -4.12 8.51 26.09
N SER A 121 -5.37 8.61 25.64
CA SER A 121 -6.47 9.15 26.43
C SER A 121 -6.73 8.32 27.69
N LEU A 122 -6.70 6.99 27.58
CA LEU A 122 -6.86 6.08 28.72
C LEU A 122 -5.70 6.20 29.71
N SER A 123 -4.46 6.32 29.21
CA SER A 123 -3.30 6.56 30.06
C SER A 123 -3.41 7.85 30.85
N ASN A 124 -3.81 8.94 30.20
CA ASN A 124 -4.03 10.24 30.84
C ASN A 124 -5.15 10.17 31.89
N TYR A 125 -6.26 9.52 31.55
CA TYR A 125 -7.36 9.31 32.51
C TYR A 125 -6.92 8.53 33.74
N THR A 126 -6.15 7.45 33.54
CA THR A 126 -5.62 6.63 34.63
C THR A 126 -4.65 7.44 35.52
N ASN A 127 -3.78 8.25 34.91
CA ASN A 127 -2.87 9.13 35.66
C ASN A 127 -3.65 10.17 36.47
N ASN A 128 -4.68 10.80 35.89
CA ASN A 128 -5.53 11.77 36.60
C ASN A 128 -6.28 11.13 37.77
N LEU A 129 -6.77 9.88 37.60
CA LEU A 129 -7.40 9.13 38.68
C LEU A 129 -6.42 8.78 39.83
N LEU A 130 -5.19 8.44 39.48
CA LEU A 130 -4.14 8.14 40.47
C LEU A 130 -3.74 9.43 41.20
N GLU A 131 -3.58 10.54 40.49
CA GLU A 131 -3.29 11.84 41.06
C GLU A 131 -4.43 12.37 41.97
N SER A 132 -5.69 12.13 41.58
CA SER A 132 -6.87 12.54 42.40
C SER A 132 -7.02 11.72 43.68
N LYS A 133 -6.41 10.52 43.78
CA LYS A 133 -6.38 9.72 45.00
C LYS A 133 -5.20 10.03 45.91
N ILE A 134 -4.25 10.88 45.48
CA ILE A 134 -3.19 11.39 46.34
C ILE A 134 -3.76 12.52 47.15
N ASP A 135 -3.84 12.33 48.45
CA ASP A 135 -4.38 13.22 49.50
C ASP A 135 -3.94 14.70 49.25
N ASP A 136 -4.89 15.58 48.96
CA ASP A 136 -4.66 17.00 48.66
C ASP A 136 -3.88 17.74 49.76
N LYS A 137 -3.79 17.18 50.96
CA LYS A 137 -3.03 17.74 52.10
C LYS A 137 -1.51 17.62 51.93
N LYS A 138 -1.03 16.89 50.90
CA LYS A 138 0.40 16.74 50.61
C LYS A 138 0.86 17.45 49.33
N ARG A 139 -0.03 18.16 48.65
CA ARG A 139 0.36 18.94 47.46
C ARG A 139 1.10 20.21 47.88
N VAL A 140 2.31 20.35 47.43
CA VAL A 140 3.05 21.62 47.46
C VAL A 140 2.32 22.58 46.53
N SER A 141 2.04 23.83 47.01
CA SER A 141 1.20 24.85 46.36
C SER A 141 1.70 25.35 44.98
N SER A 142 2.72 24.75 44.40
CA SER A 142 3.26 25.10 43.11
C SER A 142 2.74 24.27 41.91
N ALA A 143 1.91 23.25 42.16
CA ALA A 143 1.28 22.46 41.10
C ALA A 143 -0.12 22.98 40.80
N GLN A 144 -0.25 24.26 40.40
CA GLN A 144 -1.46 24.72 39.75
C GLN A 144 -1.67 24.05 38.41
N HIS A 145 -2.87 23.50 38.21
CA HIS A 145 -3.30 22.87 36.99
C HIS A 145 -3.16 23.86 35.82
N ILE A 146 -2.20 23.65 34.95
CA ILE A 146 -2.15 24.33 33.66
C ILE A 146 -3.27 23.66 32.83
N GLN A 147 -4.36 24.43 32.58
CA GLN A 147 -5.36 23.99 31.62
C GLN A 147 -4.65 23.71 30.29
N GLY A 148 -4.47 22.42 29.97
CA GLY A 148 -3.78 21.99 28.80
C GLY A 148 -4.55 22.37 27.55
N ASP A 149 -3.81 22.62 26.49
CA ASP A 149 -4.28 22.78 25.12
C ASP A 149 -5.31 21.69 24.78
N ILE A 150 -6.48 22.13 24.34
CA ILE A 150 -7.51 21.24 23.81
C ILE A 150 -7.08 20.85 22.40
N HIS A 151 -6.23 19.83 22.29
CA HIS A 151 -6.02 19.20 21.01
C HIS A 151 -7.29 18.44 20.62
N ASN A 152 -7.95 18.87 19.54
CA ASN A 152 -9.17 18.27 18.98
C ASN A 152 -8.99 16.80 18.49
N GLU A 153 -7.81 16.20 18.70
CA GLU A 153 -7.47 14.85 18.28
C GLU A 153 -7.56 13.80 19.41
N LEU A 154 -7.79 14.24 20.65
CA LEU A 154 -7.96 13.31 21.77
C LEU A 154 -9.43 12.89 21.87
N ALA A 155 -9.66 11.59 22.09
CA ALA A 155 -11.00 11.08 22.33
C ALA A 155 -11.66 11.81 23.49
N SER A 156 -12.89 12.28 23.30
CA SER A 156 -13.63 13.00 24.34
C SER A 156 -13.96 12.09 25.54
N GLU A 157 -14.09 12.67 26.74
CA GLU A 157 -14.51 11.92 27.96
C GLU A 157 -15.75 11.05 27.71
N LYS A 158 -16.72 11.54 26.91
CA LYS A 158 -17.94 10.79 26.55
C LYS A 158 -17.64 9.56 25.68
N GLU A 159 -16.65 9.61 24.82
CA GLU A 159 -16.23 8.47 24.00
C GLU A 159 -15.53 7.42 24.87
N ILE A 160 -14.71 7.87 25.82
CA ILE A 160 -14.04 6.98 26.79
C ILE A 160 -15.08 6.31 27.70
N GLU A 161 -16.06 7.04 28.24
CA GLU A 161 -17.17 6.45 29.03
C GLU A 161 -18.00 5.47 28.23
N THR A 162 -18.28 5.77 26.96
CA THR A 162 -19.02 4.87 26.06
C THR A 162 -18.25 3.57 25.82
N LEU A 163 -16.92 3.65 25.62
CA LEU A 163 -16.06 2.50 25.46
C LEU A 163 -15.96 1.67 26.75
N LEU A 164 -15.76 2.32 27.91
CA LEU A 164 -15.74 1.64 29.21
C LEU A 164 -17.06 0.94 29.54
N THR A 165 -18.20 1.56 29.19
CA THR A 165 -19.52 0.94 29.37
C THR A 165 -19.74 -0.24 28.42
N LYS A 166 -19.19 -0.18 27.22
CA LYS A 166 -19.32 -1.24 26.20
C LYS A 166 -18.42 -2.45 26.48
N PHE A 167 -17.24 -2.24 27.08
CA PHE A 167 -16.30 -3.30 27.46
C PHE A 167 -16.43 -3.76 28.91
N GLY A 168 -17.00 -2.94 29.80
CA GLY A 168 -17.21 -3.26 31.24
C GLY A 168 -18.46 -4.10 31.53
N LYS A 169 -19.35 -4.37 30.55
CA LYS A 169 -20.55 -5.20 30.71
C LYS A 169 -20.34 -6.65 30.29
N LYS A 170 -19.30 -7.32 30.79
CA LYS A 170 -19.36 -8.78 30.95
C LYS A 170 -19.53 -9.10 32.43
N PRO A 171 -20.60 -9.75 32.85
CA PRO A 171 -20.69 -10.22 34.23
C PRO A 171 -19.64 -11.31 34.42
N PHE A 172 -18.77 -11.10 35.41
CA PHE A 172 -17.92 -12.13 35.94
C PHE A 172 -18.85 -13.11 36.67
N ASN A 173 -19.28 -14.16 35.97
CA ASN A 173 -19.93 -15.29 36.65
C ASN A 173 -18.85 -16.07 37.39
N ALA A 174 -18.95 -16.01 38.70
CA ALA A 174 -18.21 -16.84 39.63
C ALA A 174 -18.53 -18.34 39.40
N LEU A 175 -17.49 -19.14 39.37
CA LEU A 175 -17.51 -20.53 39.83
C LEU A 175 -16.26 -20.67 40.72
#